data_4ede9945053db72166e8d411ef9f4d98
#
_entry.id   4ede9945053db72166e8d411ef9f4d98
#
_cell.length_a   1.000
_cell.length_b   1.000
_cell.length_c   1.000
_cell.angle_alpha   90.00
_cell.angle_beta   90.00
_cell.angle_gamma   90.00
#
_symmetry.space_group_name_H-M   'P 1'
#
loop_
_entity.id
_entity.type
_entity.pdbx_description
1 polymer ?
#
loop_
_entity_poly.entity_id
_entity_poly.type
_entity_poly.pdbx_seq_one_letter_code
_entity_poly.pdbx_strand_id
1 'polypeptide(L)'
;MSHRAPLDLPDFLQNSPYLPIINFDIDEPPPSKVAKPSIAQILRSRPVRTAIPIFICGLFILFLLPRGTRKAKELNVQYKTPACLKQAPVVVEPLTGEETGIQWDKYAYITYATSKDHLCNALMLFESLQRLQSKAERVLLYPQLWKDAWVEDVHGTDMEIISKMLIQARDKYKVKLENVEILQHRHATADEWAESYTKLIAFNQTSYEKLLVLDSDSTIRHPMDELFVAPMSNSTQILAPRAYWLDAQGIPQLASHIMLIKPSTSAFERLQVEFKKAGLGTYDMDIINSAFTEQKDSCGLLDHQIYALLTGEFRRPITKHSGFWGKGHEMDIWDPESVFKKSKFVHFSDWPMRKPWKLNNLEWTVWAPKCVPVEEGDDCRARDIWDGLYKDFRERRIVSLFFLGWLAVVLLVC
;
A
#
# COMPACT_ATOMS: atom_id res chain seq x y z
N MET A 1 26.86 -9.32 38.31
CA MET A 1 25.83 -10.34 38.06
C MET A 1 24.48 -9.62 38.10
N SER A 2 23.95 -9.27 36.96
CA SER A 2 22.66 -8.60 36.83
C SER A 2 21.69 -9.61 36.22
N HIS A 3 20.80 -10.14 37.04
CA HIS A 3 19.71 -11.00 36.58
C HIS A 3 18.70 -10.12 35.82
N ARG A 4 18.60 -10.30 34.48
CA ARG A 4 17.46 -9.84 33.71
C ARG A 4 16.29 -10.81 33.98
N ALA A 5 15.17 -10.26 34.43
CA ALA A 5 13.92 -11.01 34.55
C ALA A 5 13.47 -11.50 33.18
N PRO A 6 12.85 -12.69 33.09
CA PRO A 6 12.28 -13.18 31.85
C PRO A 6 11.14 -12.25 31.40
N LEU A 7 11.07 -11.98 30.10
CA LEU A 7 9.93 -11.29 29.47
C LEU A 7 8.68 -12.17 29.63
N ASP A 8 7.70 -11.69 30.38
CA ASP A 8 6.36 -12.29 30.42
C ASP A 8 5.69 -12.14 29.05
N LEU A 9 5.67 -13.24 28.31
CA LEU A 9 4.92 -13.35 27.06
C LEU A 9 3.44 -13.62 27.40
N PRO A 10 2.47 -13.06 26.67
CA PRO A 10 1.06 -13.38 26.83
C PRO A 10 0.79 -14.88 26.74
N ASP A 11 -0.10 -15.41 27.58
CA ASP A 11 -0.37 -16.86 27.75
C ASP A 11 -0.64 -17.63 26.45
N PHE A 12 -1.20 -16.98 25.42
CA PHE A 12 -1.45 -17.61 24.11
C PHE A 12 -0.18 -17.89 23.30
N LEU A 13 0.93 -17.21 23.60
CA LEU A 13 2.23 -17.43 22.95
C LEU A 13 3.08 -18.48 23.68
N GLN A 14 2.82 -18.72 24.97
CA GLN A 14 3.57 -19.70 25.77
C GLN A 14 3.27 -21.16 25.40
N ASN A 15 2.11 -21.43 24.82
CA ASN A 15 1.65 -22.77 24.46
C ASN A 15 1.48 -22.98 22.95
N SER A 16 2.16 -22.21 22.10
CA SER A 16 2.14 -22.41 20.66
C SER A 16 2.98 -23.63 20.25
N PRO A 17 2.41 -24.68 19.67
CA PRO A 17 3.18 -25.86 19.22
C PRO A 17 4.05 -25.59 17.97
N TYR A 18 4.14 -24.35 17.51
CA TYR A 18 4.78 -23.97 16.25
C TYR A 18 6.02 -23.08 16.40
N LEU A 19 6.55 -22.93 17.63
CA LEU A 19 7.89 -22.37 17.77
C LEU A 19 8.90 -23.47 17.45
N PRO A 20 9.80 -23.31 16.47
CA PRO A 20 10.86 -24.26 16.25
C PRO A 20 11.74 -24.30 17.49
N ILE A 21 11.83 -25.47 18.13
CA ILE A 21 12.81 -25.73 19.17
C ILE A 21 14.16 -25.73 18.46
N ILE A 22 14.89 -24.63 18.56
CA ILE A 22 16.29 -24.59 18.14
C ILE A 22 17.07 -25.31 19.24
N ASN A 23 17.27 -26.60 19.07
CA ASN A 23 18.24 -27.36 19.84
C ASN A 23 19.63 -26.90 19.38
N PHE A 24 20.30 -26.13 20.22
CA PHE A 24 21.74 -25.97 20.09
C PHE A 24 22.39 -27.26 20.61
N ASP A 25 22.81 -28.12 19.71
CA ASP A 25 23.73 -29.20 20.04
C ASP A 25 25.08 -28.58 20.48
N ILE A 26 25.34 -28.68 21.79
CA ILE A 26 26.57 -28.23 22.42
C ILE A 26 27.57 -29.41 22.45
N ASP A 27 27.96 -29.96 21.30
CA ASP A 27 29.01 -30.97 21.24
C ASP A 27 29.80 -30.93 19.91
N GLU A 28 30.32 -29.72 19.56
CA GLU A 28 31.49 -29.64 18.69
C GLU A 28 32.71 -29.23 19.49
N PRO A 29 33.84 -29.95 19.40
CA PRO A 29 35.07 -29.53 20.08
C PRO A 29 35.55 -28.20 19.49
N PRO A 30 36.08 -27.29 20.32
CA PRO A 30 36.48 -25.97 19.88
C PRO A 30 37.60 -26.08 18.82
N PRO A 31 37.49 -25.34 17.70
CA PRO A 31 38.55 -25.31 16.71
C PRO A 31 39.84 -24.80 17.34
N SER A 32 40.94 -25.49 17.05
CA SER A 32 42.26 -25.16 17.53
C SER A 32 42.55 -23.65 17.39
N LYS A 33 42.94 -23.00 18.50
CA LYS A 33 43.29 -21.60 18.55
C LYS A 33 44.45 -21.31 17.59
N VAL A 34 44.19 -20.90 16.39
CA VAL A 34 45.17 -20.18 15.56
C VAL A 34 45.46 -18.86 16.28
N ALA A 35 46.67 -18.69 16.75
CA ALA A 35 47.09 -17.45 17.45
C ALA A 35 46.85 -16.26 16.52
N LYS A 36 46.01 -15.33 16.93
CA LYS A 36 45.79 -14.06 16.20
C LYS A 36 47.11 -13.33 16.12
N PRO A 37 47.54 -12.88 14.93
CA PRO A 37 48.77 -12.12 14.83
C PRO A 37 48.69 -10.84 15.65
N SER A 38 49.78 -10.47 16.33
CA SER A 38 49.83 -9.22 17.12
C SER A 38 49.70 -8.01 16.19
N ILE A 39 49.15 -6.90 16.71
CA ILE A 39 48.98 -5.64 15.95
C ILE A 39 50.32 -5.20 15.33
N ALA A 40 51.44 -5.44 16.01
CA ALA A 40 52.78 -5.17 15.49
C ALA A 40 53.16 -6.03 14.27
N GLN A 41 52.69 -7.29 14.22
CA GLN A 41 52.92 -8.18 13.07
C GLN A 41 52.04 -7.81 11.88
N ILE A 42 50.81 -7.36 12.11
CA ILE A 42 49.90 -6.87 11.07
C ILE A 42 50.46 -5.59 10.44
N LEU A 43 50.95 -4.65 11.21
CA LEU A 43 51.55 -3.38 10.76
C LEU A 43 52.86 -3.59 9.97
N ARG A 44 53.58 -4.70 10.22
CA ARG A 44 54.83 -5.04 9.51
C ARG A 44 54.62 -5.82 8.22
N SER A 45 53.40 -6.26 7.92
CA SER A 45 53.09 -6.99 6.69
C SER A 45 53.26 -6.09 5.42
N ARG A 46 53.84 -6.64 4.35
CA ARG A 46 54.04 -5.89 3.09
C ARG A 46 52.78 -5.21 2.56
N PRO A 47 51.59 -5.88 2.52
CA PRO A 47 50.37 -5.25 1.99
C PRO A 47 49.90 -4.07 2.87
N VAL A 48 50.10 -4.07 4.20
CA VAL A 48 49.71 -2.97 5.07
C VAL A 48 50.66 -1.76 4.92
N ARG A 49 51.96 -2.00 4.72
CA ARG A 49 52.94 -0.94 4.47
C ARG A 49 52.72 -0.20 3.16
N THR A 50 52.15 -0.85 2.15
CA THR A 50 51.80 -0.19 0.90
C THR A 50 50.40 0.42 0.89
N ALA A 51 49.43 -0.19 1.61
CA ALA A 51 48.07 0.28 1.66
C ALA A 51 47.91 1.56 2.51
N ILE A 52 48.65 1.69 3.62
CA ILE A 52 48.56 2.89 4.49
C ILE A 52 48.93 4.18 3.79
N PRO A 53 50.05 4.31 3.06
CA PRO A 53 50.36 5.52 2.35
C PRO A 53 49.36 5.84 1.24
N ILE A 54 48.90 4.82 0.51
CA ILE A 54 47.85 4.98 -0.53
C ILE A 54 46.56 5.50 0.08
N PHE A 55 46.13 4.95 1.23
CA PHE A 55 44.94 5.40 1.92
C PHE A 55 45.07 6.82 2.46
N ILE A 56 46.24 7.19 3.02
CA ILE A 56 46.53 8.54 3.49
C ILE A 56 46.59 9.52 2.31
N CYS A 57 47.25 9.17 1.19
CA CYS A 57 47.24 9.98 -0.02
C CYS A 57 45.82 10.14 -0.60
N GLY A 58 44.99 9.07 -0.59
CA GLY A 58 43.59 9.13 -1.01
C GLY A 58 42.75 10.06 -0.12
N LEU A 59 42.92 10.01 1.18
CA LEU A 59 42.29 10.93 2.12
C LEU A 59 42.78 12.37 1.93
N PHE A 60 44.06 12.58 1.67
CA PHE A 60 44.63 13.91 1.41
C PHE A 60 44.14 14.50 0.10
N ILE A 61 44.01 13.71 -0.94
CA ILE A 61 43.39 14.11 -2.22
C ILE A 61 41.93 14.46 -2.03
N LEU A 62 41.16 13.65 -1.25
CA LEU A 62 39.76 13.94 -0.87
C LEU A 62 39.64 15.22 -0.04
N PHE A 63 40.65 15.56 0.76
CA PHE A 63 40.68 16.78 1.57
C PHE A 63 41.07 18.01 0.75
N LEU A 64 41.93 17.84 -0.30
CA LEU A 64 42.37 18.90 -1.21
C LEU A 64 41.41 19.11 -2.37
N LEU A 65 40.51 18.17 -2.66
CA LEU A 65 39.40 18.44 -3.58
C LEU A 65 38.60 19.62 -3.01
N PRO A 66 38.52 20.75 -3.74
CA PRO A 66 37.73 21.85 -3.27
C PRO A 66 36.35 21.28 -2.93
N ARG A 67 35.94 21.40 -1.69
CA ARG A 67 34.55 21.24 -1.27
C ARG A 67 33.77 22.37 -1.94
N GLY A 68 33.71 22.26 -3.27
CA GLY A 68 32.69 22.98 -4.02
C GLY A 68 31.37 22.53 -3.36
N THR A 69 30.82 23.38 -2.54
CA THR A 69 29.42 23.39 -2.29
C THR A 69 28.77 23.49 -3.67
N ARG A 70 28.57 22.35 -4.33
CA ARG A 70 27.51 22.23 -5.29
C ARG A 70 26.27 22.51 -4.46
N LYS A 71 25.94 23.80 -4.32
CA LYS A 71 24.54 24.18 -4.18
C LYS A 71 23.91 23.45 -5.35
N ALA A 72 23.28 22.30 -5.06
CA ALA A 72 22.30 21.74 -5.94
C ALA A 72 21.44 22.97 -6.23
N LYS A 73 21.48 23.46 -7.47
CA LYS A 73 20.50 24.38 -7.96
C LYS A 73 19.23 23.56 -7.79
N GLU A 74 18.52 23.77 -6.70
CA GLU A 74 17.12 23.38 -6.61
C GLU A 74 16.52 24.02 -7.85
N LEU A 75 16.36 23.20 -8.89
CA LEU A 75 15.50 23.56 -10.00
C LEU A 75 14.15 23.72 -9.30
N ASN A 76 13.77 24.97 -9.11
CA ASN A 76 12.46 25.35 -8.62
C ASN A 76 11.50 25.03 -9.78
N VAL A 77 11.24 23.72 -9.96
CA VAL A 77 10.27 23.22 -10.93
C VAL A 77 8.91 23.56 -10.32
N GLN A 78 8.39 24.69 -10.73
CA GLN A 78 7.07 25.12 -10.32
C GLN A 78 6.07 24.27 -11.10
N TYR A 79 5.59 23.19 -10.48
CA TYR A 79 4.55 22.34 -11.08
C TYR A 79 3.28 23.15 -11.25
N LYS A 80 2.80 23.21 -12.49
CA LYS A 80 1.54 23.87 -12.78
C LYS A 80 0.40 22.98 -12.24
N THR A 81 -0.38 23.52 -11.30
CA THR A 81 -1.55 22.78 -10.78
C THR A 81 -2.56 22.52 -11.90
N PRO A 82 -2.87 21.25 -12.19
CA PRO A 82 -3.88 20.86 -13.16
C PRO A 82 -5.26 21.49 -12.89
N ALA A 83 -6.06 21.66 -13.94
CA ALA A 83 -7.35 22.34 -13.83
C ALA A 83 -8.32 21.63 -12.87
N CYS A 84 -8.38 20.29 -12.92
CA CYS A 84 -9.26 19.50 -12.05
C CYS A 84 -8.86 19.59 -10.57
N LEU A 85 -7.55 19.75 -10.26
CA LEU A 85 -7.08 19.88 -8.87
C LEU A 85 -7.35 21.27 -8.25
N LYS A 86 -7.84 22.21 -9.05
CA LYS A 86 -8.31 23.52 -8.58
C LYS A 86 -9.81 23.57 -8.27
N GLN A 87 -10.53 22.52 -8.68
CA GLN A 87 -11.97 22.41 -8.44
C GLN A 87 -12.24 21.93 -7.01
N ALA A 88 -13.44 22.22 -6.52
CA ALA A 88 -13.93 21.58 -5.31
C ALA A 88 -14.17 20.08 -5.58
N PRO A 89 -14.04 19.21 -4.56
CA PRO A 89 -14.46 17.83 -4.68
C PRO A 89 -15.93 17.73 -5.10
N VAL A 90 -16.24 16.70 -5.90
CA VAL A 90 -17.61 16.39 -6.28
C VAL A 90 -18.39 16.03 -5.01
N VAL A 91 -19.52 16.72 -4.78
CA VAL A 91 -20.43 16.36 -3.70
C VAL A 91 -21.18 15.11 -4.11
N VAL A 92 -21.09 14.09 -3.27
CA VAL A 92 -21.77 12.82 -3.47
C VAL A 92 -22.65 12.57 -2.27
N GLU A 93 -23.98 12.57 -2.50
CA GLU A 93 -24.93 12.31 -1.43
C GLU A 93 -24.96 10.81 -1.10
N PRO A 94 -25.04 10.46 0.20
CA PRO A 94 -25.24 9.08 0.60
C PRO A 94 -26.53 8.49 0.00
N LEU A 95 -26.49 7.22 -0.40
CA LEU A 95 -27.69 6.51 -0.84
C LEU A 95 -28.66 6.34 0.34
N THR A 96 -29.92 6.67 0.10
CA THR A 96 -30.99 6.52 1.12
C THR A 96 -31.53 5.10 1.21
N GLY A 97 -31.24 4.27 0.21
CA GLY A 97 -31.77 2.91 0.04
C GLY A 97 -33.11 2.87 -0.70
N GLU A 98 -33.68 4.02 -1.00
CA GLU A 98 -34.94 4.16 -1.75
C GLU A 98 -34.71 4.38 -3.26
N GLU A 99 -33.46 4.49 -3.69
CA GLU A 99 -33.12 4.70 -5.10
C GLU A 99 -33.57 3.51 -5.95
N THR A 100 -34.56 3.74 -6.77
CA THR A 100 -35.07 2.73 -7.74
C THR A 100 -34.48 2.99 -9.13
N GLY A 101 -34.32 1.93 -9.91
CA GLY A 101 -33.89 2.03 -11.31
C GLY A 101 -32.39 2.07 -11.54
N ILE A 102 -31.55 1.97 -10.50
CA ILE A 102 -30.11 1.84 -10.67
C ILE A 102 -29.77 0.43 -11.16
N GLN A 103 -29.13 0.32 -12.32
CA GLN A 103 -28.64 -0.94 -12.88
C GLN A 103 -27.26 -1.26 -12.30
N TRP A 104 -27.24 -1.94 -11.15
CA TRP A 104 -26.02 -2.23 -10.42
C TRP A 104 -25.03 -3.13 -11.17
N ASP A 105 -25.51 -3.94 -12.12
CA ASP A 105 -24.72 -4.77 -13.01
C ASP A 105 -23.87 -3.97 -14.03
N LYS A 106 -24.15 -2.66 -14.15
CA LYS A 106 -23.32 -1.72 -14.93
C LYS A 106 -22.13 -1.15 -14.16
N TYR A 107 -22.04 -1.43 -12.87
CA TYR A 107 -21.04 -0.89 -11.98
C TYR A 107 -20.28 -1.99 -11.25
N ALA A 108 -19.00 -1.80 -11.02
CA ALA A 108 -18.22 -2.76 -10.23
C ALA A 108 -17.13 -2.10 -9.38
N TYR A 109 -16.88 -2.70 -8.23
CA TYR A 109 -15.62 -2.54 -7.51
C TYR A 109 -14.59 -3.44 -8.16
N ILE A 110 -13.43 -2.90 -8.53
CA ILE A 110 -12.38 -3.65 -9.19
C ILE A 110 -11.06 -3.48 -8.45
N THR A 111 -10.37 -4.59 -8.24
CA THR A 111 -9.00 -4.61 -7.73
C THR A 111 -8.15 -5.58 -8.53
N TYR A 112 -6.87 -5.64 -8.25
CA TYR A 112 -5.92 -6.54 -8.90
C TYR A 112 -5.07 -7.27 -7.87
N ALA A 113 -4.59 -8.45 -8.24
CA ALA A 113 -3.65 -9.21 -7.44
C ALA A 113 -2.59 -9.85 -8.35
N THR A 114 -1.32 -9.55 -8.10
CA THR A 114 -0.18 -10.04 -8.87
C THR A 114 0.67 -11.02 -8.09
N SER A 115 0.41 -11.14 -6.78
CA SER A 115 1.05 -12.08 -5.87
C SER A 115 0.03 -12.73 -4.93
N LYS A 116 0.44 -13.82 -4.28
CA LYS A 116 -0.37 -14.49 -3.25
C LYS A 116 -0.79 -13.53 -2.13
N ASP A 117 0.12 -12.67 -1.70
CA ASP A 117 -0.15 -11.66 -0.67
C ASP A 117 -1.22 -10.66 -1.11
N HIS A 118 -1.12 -10.16 -2.36
CA HIS A 118 -2.11 -9.24 -2.91
C HIS A 118 -3.46 -9.92 -3.12
N LEU A 119 -3.48 -11.21 -3.49
CA LEU A 119 -4.71 -11.98 -3.61
C LEU A 119 -5.42 -12.15 -2.25
N CYS A 120 -4.65 -12.41 -1.19
CA CYS A 120 -5.20 -12.46 0.17
C CYS A 120 -5.81 -11.12 0.58
N ASN A 121 -5.13 -10.00 0.30
CA ASN A 121 -5.64 -8.67 0.56
C ASN A 121 -6.94 -8.39 -0.22
N ALA A 122 -6.99 -8.80 -1.50
CA ALA A 122 -8.18 -8.66 -2.33
C ALA A 122 -9.38 -9.44 -1.76
N LEU A 123 -9.15 -10.65 -1.22
CA LEU A 123 -10.20 -11.42 -0.55
C LEU A 123 -10.78 -10.68 0.66
N MET A 124 -9.93 -10.04 1.47
CA MET A 124 -10.39 -9.24 2.62
C MET A 124 -11.18 -8.00 2.17
N LEU A 125 -10.78 -7.40 1.04
CA LEU A 125 -11.51 -6.30 0.44
C LEU A 125 -12.92 -6.75 0.00
N PHE A 126 -13.01 -7.90 -0.69
CA PHE A 126 -14.30 -8.47 -1.13
C PHE A 126 -15.17 -8.95 0.03
N GLU A 127 -14.56 -9.48 1.10
CA GLU A 127 -15.27 -9.77 2.35
C GLU A 127 -15.90 -8.49 2.91
N SER A 128 -15.14 -7.39 2.96
CA SER A 128 -15.66 -6.11 3.44
C SER A 128 -16.84 -5.62 2.61
N LEU A 129 -16.74 -5.67 1.28
CA LEU A 129 -17.82 -5.29 0.38
C LEU A 129 -19.07 -6.16 0.59
N GLN A 130 -18.89 -7.47 0.85
CA GLN A 130 -20.01 -8.35 1.13
C GLN A 130 -20.66 -8.05 2.48
N ARG A 131 -19.86 -7.88 3.53
CA ARG A 131 -20.34 -7.54 4.87
C ARG A 131 -21.06 -6.20 4.91
N LEU A 132 -20.59 -5.24 4.13
CA LEU A 132 -21.20 -3.92 3.95
C LEU A 132 -22.38 -3.91 2.97
N GLN A 133 -22.74 -5.08 2.41
CA GLN A 133 -23.88 -5.26 1.49
C GLN A 133 -23.80 -4.37 0.24
N SER A 134 -22.56 -4.14 -0.29
CA SER A 134 -22.39 -3.37 -1.51
C SER A 134 -23.17 -3.99 -2.67
N LYS A 135 -23.82 -3.15 -3.47
CA LYS A 135 -24.77 -3.56 -4.52
C LYS A 135 -24.08 -3.77 -5.87
N ALA A 136 -23.02 -3.00 -6.16
CA ALA A 136 -22.27 -3.14 -7.39
C ALA A 136 -21.50 -4.47 -7.46
N GLU A 137 -21.20 -4.91 -8.66
CA GLU A 137 -20.44 -6.13 -8.89
C GLU A 137 -19.00 -6.04 -8.33
N ARG A 138 -18.29 -7.15 -8.33
CA ARG A 138 -16.91 -7.25 -7.84
C ARG A 138 -16.08 -7.93 -8.91
N VAL A 139 -14.94 -7.34 -9.26
CA VAL A 139 -14.03 -7.83 -10.29
C VAL A 139 -12.62 -7.94 -9.73
N LEU A 140 -11.95 -9.05 -10.03
CA LEU A 140 -10.55 -9.26 -9.72
C LEU A 140 -9.76 -9.45 -11.00
N LEU A 141 -8.79 -8.57 -11.24
CA LEU A 141 -7.77 -8.78 -12.26
C LEU A 141 -6.65 -9.65 -11.67
N TYR A 142 -6.32 -10.76 -12.33
CA TYR A 142 -5.30 -11.70 -11.87
C TYR A 142 -4.41 -12.16 -13.01
N PRO A 143 -3.16 -12.60 -12.73
CA PRO A 143 -2.20 -12.98 -13.77
C PRO A 143 -2.70 -14.12 -14.65
N GLN A 144 -2.48 -14.02 -15.95
CA GLN A 144 -2.80 -15.08 -16.89
C GLN A 144 -2.11 -16.41 -16.53
N LEU A 145 -0.93 -16.36 -15.91
CA LEU A 145 -0.22 -17.54 -15.40
C LEU A 145 -1.01 -18.36 -14.37
N TRP A 146 -1.99 -17.75 -13.69
CA TRP A 146 -2.84 -18.44 -12.72
C TRP A 146 -4.09 -19.05 -13.36
N LYS A 147 -4.27 -18.92 -14.69
CA LYS A 147 -5.40 -19.49 -15.39
C LYS A 147 -5.48 -21.00 -15.23
N ASP A 148 -4.31 -21.66 -15.21
CA ASP A 148 -4.23 -23.12 -15.09
C ASP A 148 -4.27 -23.57 -13.61
N ALA A 149 -4.30 -22.65 -12.63
CA ALA A 149 -4.50 -22.98 -11.23
C ALA A 149 -5.84 -23.65 -10.92
N TRP A 150 -6.79 -23.63 -11.87
CA TRP A 150 -8.10 -24.28 -11.76
C TRP A 150 -8.04 -25.81 -11.92
N VAL A 151 -6.90 -26.38 -12.25
CA VAL A 151 -6.72 -27.83 -12.41
C VAL A 151 -6.66 -28.46 -11.02
N GLU A 152 -7.58 -29.36 -10.73
CA GLU A 152 -7.85 -29.93 -9.40
C GLU A 152 -6.68 -30.74 -8.79
N ASP A 153 -5.61 -31.00 -9.52
CA ASP A 153 -4.51 -31.92 -9.13
C ASP A 153 -3.21 -31.23 -8.68
N VAL A 154 -3.22 -29.94 -8.36
CA VAL A 154 -2.00 -29.25 -7.90
C VAL A 154 -1.91 -29.31 -6.38
N HIS A 155 -1.28 -30.33 -5.82
CA HIS A 155 -1.10 -30.50 -4.38
C HIS A 155 0.21 -29.88 -3.87
N GLY A 156 0.14 -29.20 -2.71
CA GLY A 156 1.31 -28.79 -1.92
C GLY A 156 2.12 -27.63 -2.47
N THR A 157 1.59 -26.82 -3.36
CA THR A 157 2.27 -25.68 -3.97
C THR A 157 1.57 -24.34 -3.69
N ASP A 158 2.28 -23.23 -3.94
CA ASP A 158 1.66 -21.90 -3.90
C ASP A 158 0.47 -21.81 -4.86
N MET A 159 0.47 -22.57 -5.97
CA MET A 159 -0.63 -22.60 -6.93
C MET A 159 -1.90 -23.23 -6.35
N GLU A 160 -1.80 -24.23 -5.48
CA GLU A 160 -2.98 -24.78 -4.78
C GLU A 160 -3.62 -23.71 -3.88
N ILE A 161 -2.81 -22.93 -3.18
CA ILE A 161 -3.29 -21.85 -2.33
C ILE A 161 -3.99 -20.78 -3.17
N ILE A 162 -3.36 -20.38 -4.27
CA ILE A 162 -3.91 -19.39 -5.21
C ILE A 162 -5.25 -19.90 -5.78
N SER A 163 -5.31 -21.16 -6.21
CA SER A 163 -6.53 -21.79 -6.70
C SER A 163 -7.67 -21.70 -5.68
N LYS A 164 -7.41 -22.12 -4.44
CA LYS A 164 -8.40 -22.07 -3.35
C LYS A 164 -8.89 -20.64 -3.09
N MET A 165 -7.97 -19.67 -3.11
CA MET A 165 -8.32 -18.25 -2.92
C MET A 165 -9.17 -17.71 -4.09
N LEU A 166 -8.86 -18.06 -5.35
CA LEU A 166 -9.65 -17.67 -6.50
C LEU A 166 -11.05 -18.30 -6.47
N ILE A 167 -11.16 -19.59 -6.10
CA ILE A 167 -12.44 -20.27 -5.90
C ILE A 167 -13.24 -19.57 -4.80
N GLN A 168 -12.60 -19.23 -3.68
CA GLN A 168 -13.26 -18.48 -2.59
C GLN A 168 -13.75 -17.11 -3.05
N ALA A 169 -12.97 -16.38 -3.83
CA ALA A 169 -13.37 -15.09 -4.41
C ALA A 169 -14.64 -15.25 -5.24
N ARG A 170 -14.64 -16.22 -6.17
CA ARG A 170 -15.78 -16.48 -7.06
C ARG A 170 -17.03 -16.95 -6.31
N ASP A 171 -16.89 -18.01 -5.50
CA ASP A 171 -18.02 -18.73 -4.97
C ASP A 171 -18.62 -18.06 -3.72
N LYS A 172 -17.76 -17.60 -2.82
CA LYS A 172 -18.18 -16.97 -1.56
C LYS A 172 -18.50 -15.49 -1.72
N TYR A 173 -17.63 -14.75 -2.45
CA TYR A 173 -17.74 -13.29 -2.56
C TYR A 173 -18.36 -12.82 -3.88
N LYS A 174 -18.72 -13.77 -4.77
CA LYS A 174 -19.37 -13.50 -6.07
C LYS A 174 -18.52 -12.58 -6.96
N VAL A 175 -17.21 -12.76 -6.92
CA VAL A 175 -16.25 -11.99 -7.72
C VAL A 175 -16.19 -12.54 -9.14
N LYS A 176 -16.27 -11.66 -10.13
CA LYS A 176 -15.92 -11.97 -11.51
C LYS A 176 -14.40 -11.97 -11.63
N LEU A 177 -13.85 -13.05 -12.15
CA LEU A 177 -12.41 -13.27 -12.26
C LEU A 177 -11.97 -13.03 -13.70
N GLU A 178 -11.10 -12.02 -13.87
CA GLU A 178 -10.59 -11.62 -15.20
C GLU A 178 -9.07 -11.87 -15.23
N ASN A 179 -8.65 -12.84 -16.05
CA ASN A 179 -7.22 -13.08 -16.24
C ASN A 179 -6.63 -12.05 -17.20
N VAL A 180 -5.48 -11.49 -16.81
CA VAL A 180 -4.83 -10.42 -17.56
C VAL A 180 -3.32 -10.65 -17.68
N GLU A 181 -2.72 -10.10 -18.71
CA GLU A 181 -1.27 -9.94 -18.78
C GLU A 181 -0.85 -8.85 -17.81
N ILE A 182 0.12 -9.17 -16.92
CA ILE A 182 0.60 -8.21 -15.92
C ILE A 182 1.36 -7.08 -16.63
N LEU A 183 0.99 -5.85 -16.32
CA LEU A 183 1.76 -4.69 -16.73
C LEU A 183 2.90 -4.45 -15.74
N GLN A 184 4.13 -4.67 -16.19
CA GLN A 184 5.35 -4.46 -15.41
C GLN A 184 6.24 -3.43 -16.08
N HIS A 185 6.87 -2.59 -15.28
CA HIS A 185 7.93 -1.70 -15.77
C HIS A 185 9.29 -2.21 -15.27
N ARG A 186 10.21 -2.52 -16.22
CA ARG A 186 11.54 -3.08 -15.92
C ARG A 186 12.46 -2.15 -15.11
N HIS A 187 12.05 -0.91 -14.92
CA HIS A 187 12.84 0.13 -14.25
C HIS A 187 12.16 0.63 -12.94
N ALA A 188 11.27 -0.17 -12.36
CA ALA A 188 10.72 0.16 -11.04
C ALA A 188 11.86 0.19 -10.01
N THR A 189 11.92 1.25 -9.22
CA THR A 189 12.97 1.43 -8.20
C THR A 189 12.77 0.54 -6.98
N ALA A 190 11.59 -0.04 -6.84
CA ALA A 190 11.26 -1.02 -5.79
C ALA A 190 10.37 -2.13 -6.37
N ASP A 191 10.73 -3.37 -6.10
CA ASP A 191 10.00 -4.56 -6.55
C ASP A 191 8.53 -4.56 -6.14
N GLU A 192 8.21 -3.95 -5.00
CA GLU A 192 6.85 -3.89 -4.45
C GLU A 192 5.84 -3.12 -5.32
N TRP A 193 6.33 -2.19 -6.15
CA TRP A 193 5.48 -1.36 -7.03
C TRP A 193 5.61 -1.69 -8.52
N ALA A 194 6.50 -2.64 -8.84
CA ALA A 194 6.78 -3.01 -10.24
C ALA A 194 5.54 -3.48 -11.01
N GLU A 195 4.55 -4.03 -10.32
CA GLU A 195 3.34 -4.61 -10.88
C GLU A 195 2.09 -3.76 -10.63
N SER A 196 2.22 -2.60 -9.96
CA SER A 196 1.10 -1.69 -9.66
C SER A 196 0.42 -1.14 -10.91
N TYR A 197 1.12 -1.11 -12.03
CA TYR A 197 0.58 -0.70 -13.34
C TYR A 197 -0.55 -1.61 -13.84
N THR A 198 -0.66 -2.83 -13.31
CA THR A 198 -1.73 -3.78 -13.68
C THR A 198 -3.12 -3.19 -13.41
N LYS A 199 -3.27 -2.28 -12.43
CA LYS A 199 -4.54 -1.57 -12.20
C LYS A 199 -5.02 -0.75 -13.42
N LEU A 200 -4.12 -0.30 -14.29
CA LEU A 200 -4.47 0.47 -15.49
C LEU A 200 -5.34 -0.33 -16.47
N ILE A 201 -5.31 -1.67 -16.39
CA ILE A 201 -6.14 -2.55 -17.22
C ILE A 201 -7.63 -2.37 -16.89
N ALA A 202 -7.97 -1.86 -15.70
CA ALA A 202 -9.35 -1.54 -15.35
C ALA A 202 -10.01 -0.57 -16.36
N PHE A 203 -9.24 0.32 -16.98
CA PHE A 203 -9.74 1.24 -18.00
C PHE A 203 -10.18 0.54 -19.29
N ASN A 204 -9.77 -0.70 -19.52
CA ASN A 204 -10.18 -1.52 -20.68
C ASN A 204 -11.40 -2.41 -20.38
N GLN A 205 -11.97 -2.38 -19.19
CA GLN A 205 -13.14 -3.18 -18.80
C GLN A 205 -14.44 -2.50 -19.26
N THR A 206 -14.60 -2.38 -20.59
CA THR A 206 -15.63 -1.56 -21.26
C THR A 206 -17.06 -2.13 -21.16
N SER A 207 -17.24 -3.29 -20.55
CA SER A 207 -18.57 -3.85 -20.24
C SER A 207 -19.29 -3.09 -19.11
N TYR A 208 -18.55 -2.30 -18.33
CA TYR A 208 -19.07 -1.49 -17.24
C TYR A 208 -19.17 -0.01 -17.64
N GLU A 209 -20.17 0.67 -17.10
CA GLU A 209 -20.30 2.12 -17.25
C GLU A 209 -19.37 2.89 -16.32
N LYS A 210 -19.21 2.41 -15.09
CA LYS A 210 -18.25 2.94 -14.12
C LYS A 210 -17.62 1.83 -13.30
N LEU A 211 -16.37 2.02 -12.95
CA LEU A 211 -15.62 1.14 -12.07
C LEU A 211 -15.01 1.95 -10.91
N LEU A 212 -15.11 1.42 -9.72
CA LEU A 212 -14.35 1.92 -8.57
C LEU A 212 -13.11 1.04 -8.38
N VAL A 213 -11.98 1.55 -8.85
CA VAL A 213 -10.67 0.89 -8.76
C VAL A 213 -10.11 1.09 -7.37
N LEU A 214 -9.70 0.01 -6.71
CA LEU A 214 -9.20 0.02 -5.33
C LEU A 214 -7.88 -0.74 -5.23
N ASP A 215 -6.91 -0.17 -4.52
CA ASP A 215 -5.72 -0.92 -4.11
C ASP A 215 -6.06 -1.86 -2.95
N SER A 216 -5.58 -3.10 -3.01
CA SER A 216 -5.96 -4.14 -2.05
C SER A 216 -5.31 -4.00 -0.67
N ASP A 217 -4.27 -3.19 -0.53
CA ASP A 217 -3.64 -2.82 0.74
C ASP A 217 -4.41 -1.71 1.47
N SER A 218 -5.70 -1.96 1.64
CA SER A 218 -6.65 -1.00 2.20
C SER A 218 -7.75 -1.69 3.01
N THR A 219 -8.53 -0.91 3.72
CA THR A 219 -9.74 -1.38 4.39
C THR A 219 -10.92 -0.47 4.07
N ILE A 220 -12.07 -1.09 3.73
CA ILE A 220 -13.35 -0.40 3.51
C ILE A 220 -14.11 -0.42 4.82
N ARG A 221 -14.47 0.75 5.33
CA ARG A 221 -15.15 0.92 6.62
C ARG A 221 -16.65 1.15 6.48
N HIS A 222 -17.06 1.79 5.41
CA HIS A 222 -18.46 2.10 5.11
C HIS A 222 -18.75 1.84 3.63
N PRO A 223 -20.02 1.60 3.25
CA PRO A 223 -20.40 1.47 1.84
C PRO A 223 -19.96 2.71 1.03
N MET A 224 -19.60 2.48 -0.23
CA MET A 224 -19.20 3.54 -1.17
C MET A 224 -19.99 3.45 -2.47
N ASP A 225 -21.14 2.78 -2.48
CA ASP A 225 -21.98 2.58 -3.66
C ASP A 225 -22.49 3.93 -4.23
N GLU A 226 -22.60 4.96 -3.39
CA GLU A 226 -22.96 6.32 -3.82
C GLU A 226 -22.01 6.89 -4.87
N LEU A 227 -20.75 6.45 -4.90
CA LEU A 227 -19.79 6.91 -5.90
C LEU A 227 -20.22 6.54 -7.32
N PHE A 228 -20.91 5.42 -7.52
CA PHE A 228 -21.37 5.01 -8.85
C PHE A 228 -22.44 5.93 -9.43
N VAL A 229 -23.17 6.64 -8.58
CA VAL A 229 -24.15 7.65 -9.01
C VAL A 229 -23.58 9.07 -9.01
N ALA A 230 -22.31 9.24 -8.62
CA ALA A 230 -21.66 10.55 -8.65
C ALA A 230 -21.75 11.18 -10.05
N PRO A 231 -22.01 12.50 -10.11
CA PRO A 231 -22.09 13.19 -11.39
C PRO A 231 -20.72 13.24 -12.08
N MET A 232 -20.68 12.75 -13.30
CA MET A 232 -19.50 12.81 -14.18
C MET A 232 -19.95 13.33 -15.55
N SER A 233 -19.36 14.43 -16.00
CA SER A 233 -19.61 14.93 -17.35
C SER A 233 -19.17 13.91 -18.43
N ASN A 234 -19.60 14.09 -19.66
CA ASN A 234 -19.21 13.17 -20.76
C ASN A 234 -17.69 13.19 -21.00
N SER A 235 -17.03 14.31 -20.75
CA SER A 235 -15.57 14.45 -20.88
C SER A 235 -14.79 13.88 -19.67
N THR A 236 -15.43 13.75 -18.51
CA THR A 236 -14.78 13.26 -17.28
C THR A 236 -14.57 11.76 -17.37
N GLN A 237 -13.31 11.32 -17.34
CA GLN A 237 -12.91 9.93 -17.40
C GLN A 237 -12.60 9.35 -16.02
N ILE A 238 -12.18 10.20 -15.09
CA ILE A 238 -11.71 9.80 -13.76
C ILE A 238 -12.14 10.81 -12.69
N LEU A 239 -12.64 10.31 -11.56
CA LEU A 239 -12.69 11.02 -10.29
C LEU A 239 -11.77 10.31 -9.31
N ALA A 240 -10.83 11.05 -8.72
CA ALA A 240 -9.91 10.50 -7.74
C ALA A 240 -9.62 11.53 -6.64
N PRO A 241 -9.21 11.10 -5.44
CA PRO A 241 -8.81 12.05 -4.41
C PRO A 241 -7.51 12.76 -4.78
N ARG A 242 -7.26 13.90 -4.16
CA ARG A 242 -5.98 14.57 -4.24
C ARG A 242 -4.92 13.79 -3.44
N ALA A 243 -3.72 13.67 -3.98
CA ALA A 243 -2.56 13.14 -3.28
C ALA A 243 -2.01 14.20 -2.30
N TYR A 244 -2.79 14.52 -1.27
CA TYR A 244 -2.56 15.64 -0.33
C TYR A 244 -1.19 15.55 0.38
N TRP A 245 -0.61 14.36 0.50
CA TRP A 245 0.73 14.16 1.09
C TRP A 245 1.87 14.72 0.24
N LEU A 246 1.61 15.02 -1.04
CA LEU A 246 2.57 15.63 -1.97
C LEU A 246 2.46 17.17 -2.01
N ASP A 247 1.41 17.75 -1.45
CA ASP A 247 1.18 19.20 -1.51
C ASP A 247 2.30 20.00 -0.83
N ALA A 248 2.84 19.49 0.28
CA ALA A 248 3.98 20.13 0.95
C ALA A 248 5.25 20.17 0.08
N GLN A 249 5.33 19.30 -0.93
CA GLN A 249 6.42 19.26 -1.91
C GLN A 249 6.12 20.10 -3.16
N GLY A 250 4.94 20.72 -3.23
CA GLY A 250 4.51 21.49 -4.39
C GLY A 250 4.15 20.65 -5.61
N ILE A 251 3.85 19.35 -5.42
CA ILE A 251 3.53 18.40 -6.50
C ILE A 251 2.02 18.08 -6.45
N PRO A 252 1.17 18.86 -7.13
CA PRO A 252 -0.26 18.61 -7.13
C PRO A 252 -0.62 17.45 -8.06
N GLN A 253 -1.10 16.34 -7.50
CA GLN A 253 -1.47 15.13 -8.23
C GLN A 253 -2.77 14.50 -7.71
N LEU A 254 -3.43 13.72 -8.57
CA LEU A 254 -4.48 12.78 -8.17
C LEU A 254 -3.83 11.54 -7.54
N ALA A 255 -4.46 10.99 -6.53
CA ALA A 255 -4.09 9.70 -5.95
C ALA A 255 -4.64 8.55 -6.81
N SER A 256 -3.94 7.41 -6.85
CA SER A 256 -4.31 6.24 -7.68
C SER A 256 -4.80 5.04 -6.88
N HIS A 257 -4.76 5.08 -5.55
CA HIS A 257 -5.18 3.97 -4.70
C HIS A 257 -6.69 3.79 -4.57
N ILE A 258 -7.46 4.81 -4.95
CA ILE A 258 -8.92 4.76 -5.18
C ILE A 258 -9.29 5.70 -6.31
N MET A 259 -10.01 5.18 -7.31
CA MET A 259 -10.42 5.95 -8.49
C MET A 259 -11.78 5.48 -8.99
N LEU A 260 -12.73 6.40 -9.17
CA LEU A 260 -13.94 6.13 -9.96
C LEU A 260 -13.64 6.47 -11.41
N ILE A 261 -13.75 5.49 -12.31
CA ILE A 261 -13.41 5.65 -13.72
C ILE A 261 -14.60 5.33 -14.64
N LYS A 262 -14.62 5.93 -15.80
CA LYS A 262 -15.42 5.49 -16.96
C LYS A 262 -14.50 4.71 -17.90
N PRO A 263 -14.55 3.37 -17.90
CA PRO A 263 -13.69 2.58 -18.76
C PRO A 263 -14.00 2.84 -20.23
N SER A 264 -12.96 2.98 -21.04
CA SER A 264 -13.10 3.09 -22.49
C SER A 264 -11.80 2.72 -23.18
N THR A 265 -11.88 2.18 -24.39
CA THR A 265 -10.71 1.84 -25.20
C THR A 265 -9.79 3.04 -25.38
N SER A 266 -10.36 4.23 -25.67
CA SER A 266 -9.57 5.45 -25.87
C SER A 266 -8.84 5.93 -24.60
N ALA A 267 -9.45 5.75 -23.41
CA ALA A 267 -8.79 6.05 -22.14
C ALA A 267 -7.64 5.08 -21.88
N PHE A 268 -7.85 3.80 -22.17
CA PHE A 268 -6.81 2.78 -22.01
C PHE A 268 -5.65 2.98 -23.00
N GLU A 269 -5.93 3.26 -24.27
CA GLU A 269 -4.90 3.57 -25.27
C GLU A 269 -4.03 4.77 -24.85
N ARG A 270 -4.64 5.80 -24.28
CA ARG A 270 -3.93 6.96 -23.73
C ARG A 270 -2.98 6.55 -22.59
N LEU A 271 -3.46 5.74 -21.66
CA LEU A 271 -2.61 5.20 -20.59
C LEU A 271 -1.46 4.36 -21.13
N GLN A 272 -1.69 3.54 -22.17
CA GLN A 272 -0.62 2.77 -22.81
C GLN A 272 0.45 3.67 -23.44
N VAL A 273 0.06 4.81 -24.03
CA VAL A 273 1.02 5.79 -24.57
C VAL A 273 1.89 6.36 -23.44
N GLU A 274 1.29 6.76 -22.32
CA GLU A 274 2.05 7.29 -21.17
C GLU A 274 2.89 6.20 -20.50
N PHE A 275 2.38 4.97 -20.39
CA PHE A 275 3.13 3.82 -19.87
C PHE A 275 4.41 3.54 -20.70
N LYS A 276 4.33 3.63 -22.03
CA LYS A 276 5.51 3.46 -22.91
C LYS A 276 6.57 4.54 -22.73
N LYS A 277 6.19 5.73 -22.25
CA LYS A 277 7.11 6.84 -21.96
C LYS A 277 7.72 6.75 -20.56
N ALA A 278 7.18 5.90 -19.71
CA ALA A 278 7.59 5.78 -18.31
C ALA A 278 9.06 5.42 -18.21
N GLY A 279 9.79 6.14 -17.36
CA GLY A 279 11.20 5.93 -17.06
C GLY A 279 11.43 5.46 -15.61
N LEU A 280 12.69 5.49 -15.18
CA LEU A 280 13.06 5.23 -13.79
C LEU A 280 12.30 6.17 -12.84
N GLY A 281 11.70 5.59 -11.79
CA GLY A 281 10.98 6.36 -10.76
C GLY A 281 9.60 6.87 -11.19
N THR A 282 9.08 6.46 -12.35
CA THR A 282 7.70 6.71 -12.74
C THR A 282 6.82 5.64 -12.11
N TYR A 283 5.70 6.00 -11.50
CA TYR A 283 4.74 5.11 -10.88
C TYR A 283 3.39 5.15 -11.63
N ASP A 284 2.50 4.22 -11.32
CA ASP A 284 1.13 4.18 -11.85
C ASP A 284 0.39 5.51 -11.67
N MET A 285 0.58 6.15 -10.53
CA MET A 285 0.01 7.47 -10.22
C MET A 285 0.51 8.54 -11.21
N ASP A 286 1.79 8.55 -11.57
CA ASP A 286 2.34 9.51 -12.54
C ASP A 286 1.76 9.30 -13.93
N ILE A 287 1.57 8.05 -14.35
CA ILE A 287 0.96 7.71 -15.65
C ILE A 287 -0.48 8.19 -15.71
N ILE A 288 -1.26 7.95 -14.65
CA ILE A 288 -2.66 8.40 -14.55
C ILE A 288 -2.71 9.93 -14.60
N ASN A 289 -1.84 10.62 -13.86
CA ASN A 289 -1.80 12.07 -13.87
C ASN A 289 -1.41 12.62 -15.24
N SER A 290 -0.39 12.07 -15.90
CA SER A 290 0.00 12.47 -17.27
C SER A 290 -1.12 12.24 -18.27
N ALA A 291 -1.87 11.14 -18.14
CA ALA A 291 -2.94 10.81 -19.08
C ALA A 291 -4.18 11.71 -18.94
N PHE A 292 -4.54 12.11 -17.72
CA PHE A 292 -5.87 12.72 -17.48
C PHE A 292 -5.84 14.15 -16.97
N THR A 293 -4.77 14.63 -16.32
CA THR A 293 -4.78 15.96 -15.71
C THR A 293 -4.44 17.10 -16.66
N GLU A 294 -3.78 16.83 -17.77
CA GLU A 294 -3.44 17.83 -18.79
C GLU A 294 -4.65 18.25 -19.63
N GLN A 295 -5.63 17.36 -19.78
CA GLN A 295 -6.81 17.63 -20.60
C GLN A 295 -7.90 18.30 -19.75
N LYS A 296 -8.48 19.36 -20.32
CA LYS A 296 -9.57 20.08 -19.67
C LYS A 296 -10.76 19.14 -19.44
N ASP A 297 -11.28 19.16 -18.23
CA ASP A 297 -12.49 18.46 -17.79
C ASP A 297 -12.42 16.91 -17.87
N SER A 298 -11.24 16.32 -18.10
CA SER A 298 -11.09 14.85 -18.13
C SER A 298 -11.00 14.21 -16.76
N CYS A 299 -10.75 15.00 -15.72
CA CYS A 299 -10.68 14.55 -14.33
C CYS A 299 -11.49 15.45 -13.39
N GLY A 300 -11.82 14.91 -12.22
CA GLY A 300 -12.43 15.63 -11.11
C GLY A 300 -11.95 15.07 -9.77
N LEU A 301 -12.33 15.72 -8.68
CA LEU A 301 -11.88 15.36 -7.34
C LEU A 301 -12.94 14.61 -6.56
N LEU A 302 -12.51 13.55 -5.87
CA LEU A 302 -13.22 12.98 -4.72
C LEU A 302 -12.68 13.60 -3.43
N ASP A 303 -13.53 13.70 -2.41
CA ASP A 303 -13.10 14.19 -1.10
C ASP A 303 -12.14 13.20 -0.43
N HIS A 304 -10.86 13.58 -0.34
CA HIS A 304 -9.83 12.73 0.25
C HIS A 304 -10.05 12.47 1.75
N GLN A 305 -10.72 13.37 2.47
CA GLN A 305 -11.05 13.18 3.90
C GLN A 305 -12.04 12.03 4.10
N ILE A 306 -12.87 11.74 3.09
CA ILE A 306 -13.86 10.66 3.13
C ILE A 306 -13.28 9.39 2.50
N TYR A 307 -12.64 9.51 1.32
CA TYR A 307 -12.32 8.37 0.47
C TYR A 307 -10.84 8.01 0.39
N ALA A 308 -9.94 8.75 1.07
CA ALA A 308 -8.51 8.50 0.90
C ALA A 308 -7.68 8.77 2.16
N LEU A 309 -8.15 8.37 3.32
CA LEU A 309 -7.39 8.48 4.54
C LEU A 309 -6.20 7.50 4.51
N LEU A 310 -4.99 8.01 4.77
CA LEU A 310 -3.80 7.18 4.91
C LEU A 310 -3.55 6.84 6.38
N THR A 311 -3.13 5.61 6.66
CA THR A 311 -2.71 5.22 8.02
C THR A 311 -1.57 6.09 8.54
N GLY A 312 -0.68 6.56 7.65
CA GLY A 312 0.41 7.46 7.99
C GLY A 312 0.00 8.79 8.61
N GLU A 313 -1.26 9.24 8.40
CA GLU A 313 -1.76 10.47 9.05
C GLU A 313 -1.80 10.33 10.58
N PHE A 314 -2.16 9.17 11.11
CA PHE A 314 -2.17 8.93 12.55
C PHE A 314 -0.77 8.95 13.19
N ARG A 315 0.30 8.85 12.37
CA ARG A 315 1.70 8.92 12.81
C ARG A 315 2.30 10.31 12.70
N ARG A 316 1.61 11.26 12.08
CA ARG A 316 2.08 12.64 11.95
C ARG A 316 1.93 13.39 13.27
N PRO A 317 2.87 14.29 13.61
CA PRO A 317 2.68 15.22 14.71
C PRO A 317 1.41 16.06 14.51
N ILE A 318 0.69 16.36 15.58
CA ILE A 318 -0.58 17.12 15.58
C ILE A 318 -0.51 18.45 14.79
N THR A 319 0.67 19.04 14.67
CA THR A 319 0.90 20.29 13.94
C THR A 319 1.17 20.11 12.44
N LYS A 320 1.18 18.88 11.92
CA LYS A 320 1.59 18.57 10.54
C LYS A 320 0.49 17.97 9.66
N HIS A 321 -0.76 18.37 9.91
CA HIS A 321 -1.91 17.92 9.13
C HIS A 321 -2.43 18.95 8.09
N SER A 322 -1.69 20.04 7.88
CA SER A 322 -2.12 21.09 6.94
C SER A 322 -2.34 20.60 5.51
N GLY A 323 -1.55 19.61 5.05
CA GLY A 323 -1.77 18.98 3.75
C GLY A 323 -3.09 18.23 3.68
N PHE A 324 -3.46 17.53 4.75
CA PHE A 324 -4.73 16.80 4.86
C PHE A 324 -5.93 17.76 4.88
N TRP A 325 -5.85 18.85 5.64
CA TRP A 325 -6.91 19.86 5.67
C TRP A 325 -7.03 20.67 4.38
N GLY A 326 -5.89 20.94 3.73
CA GLY A 326 -5.85 21.75 2.51
C GLY A 326 -5.81 23.26 2.79
N LYS A 327 -5.75 24.03 1.71
CA LYS A 327 -5.67 25.50 1.77
C LYS A 327 -6.93 26.12 2.41
N GLY A 328 -6.71 27.03 3.33
CA GLY A 328 -7.78 27.74 4.06
C GLY A 328 -8.26 27.02 5.32
N HIS A 329 -7.74 25.81 5.59
CA HIS A 329 -8.09 24.98 6.74
C HIS A 329 -6.86 24.52 7.51
N GLU A 330 -5.72 25.21 7.34
CA GLU A 330 -4.43 24.86 7.95
C GLU A 330 -4.46 24.96 9.49
N MET A 331 -5.42 25.70 10.02
CA MET A 331 -5.62 25.88 11.47
C MET A 331 -6.65 24.92 12.07
N ASP A 332 -7.26 24.05 11.23
CA ASP A 332 -8.20 23.08 11.74
C ASP A 332 -7.50 22.09 12.69
N ILE A 333 -8.13 21.83 13.82
CA ILE A 333 -7.57 20.97 14.85
C ILE A 333 -7.68 19.52 14.39
N TRP A 334 -6.55 18.80 14.44
CA TRP A 334 -6.55 17.38 14.18
C TRP A 334 -7.23 16.61 15.32
N ASP A 335 -8.36 15.99 15.01
CA ASP A 335 -9.03 15.04 15.89
C ASP A 335 -9.07 13.66 15.21
N PRO A 336 -8.24 12.70 15.67
CA PRO A 336 -8.11 11.40 15.01
C PRO A 336 -9.40 10.58 14.98
N GLU A 337 -10.24 10.68 16.01
CA GLU A 337 -11.51 9.95 16.07
C GLU A 337 -12.53 10.49 15.07
N SER A 338 -12.66 11.82 14.98
CA SER A 338 -13.56 12.48 14.04
C SER A 338 -13.18 12.16 12.59
N VAL A 339 -11.89 12.30 12.26
CA VAL A 339 -11.35 11.97 10.92
C VAL A 339 -11.58 10.51 10.60
N PHE A 340 -11.28 9.61 11.53
CA PHE A 340 -11.47 8.18 11.35
C PHE A 340 -12.95 7.84 11.19
N LYS A 341 -13.84 8.40 11.99
CA LYS A 341 -15.28 8.19 11.90
C LYS A 341 -15.85 8.58 10.54
N LYS A 342 -15.36 9.69 9.97
CA LYS A 342 -15.80 10.22 8.67
C LYS A 342 -15.29 9.39 7.50
N SER A 343 -14.12 8.77 7.62
CA SER A 343 -13.47 8.06 6.52
C SER A 343 -14.18 6.77 6.15
N LYS A 344 -14.40 6.54 4.84
CA LYS A 344 -14.98 5.32 4.29
C LYS A 344 -13.94 4.31 3.81
N PHE A 345 -12.78 4.82 3.39
CA PHE A 345 -11.68 4.04 2.85
C PHE A 345 -10.37 4.49 3.48
N VAL A 346 -9.60 3.52 4.00
CA VAL A 346 -8.29 3.75 4.62
C VAL A 346 -7.25 2.90 3.90
N HIS A 347 -6.20 3.55 3.42
CA HIS A 347 -5.08 2.91 2.72
C HIS A 347 -3.87 2.79 3.63
N PHE A 348 -3.26 1.60 3.68
CA PHE A 348 -2.05 1.34 4.47
C PHE A 348 -0.81 1.91 3.76
N SER A 349 -0.48 3.15 4.08
CA SER A 349 0.63 3.90 3.48
C SER A 349 1.43 4.64 4.54
N ASP A 350 2.41 3.95 5.10
CA ASP A 350 3.29 4.42 6.19
C ASP A 350 4.77 4.43 5.80
N TRP A 351 5.04 4.68 4.52
CA TRP A 351 6.43 4.68 4.03
C TRP A 351 7.38 5.50 4.95
N PRO A 352 8.58 5.01 5.26
CA PRO A 352 9.28 3.82 4.75
C PRO A 352 8.97 2.50 5.49
N MET A 353 7.96 2.46 6.36
CA MET A 353 7.53 1.26 7.05
C MET A 353 6.99 0.22 6.06
N ARG A 354 7.25 -1.05 6.33
CA ARG A 354 6.73 -2.16 5.54
C ARG A 354 5.20 -2.30 5.69
N LYS A 355 4.58 -2.95 4.72
CA LYS A 355 3.13 -3.22 4.73
C LYS A 355 2.72 -4.11 5.91
N PRO A 356 1.46 -4.04 6.40
CA PRO A 356 1.00 -4.74 7.60
C PRO A 356 1.33 -6.23 7.64
N TRP A 357 1.28 -6.91 6.51
CA TRP A 357 1.55 -8.36 6.41
C TRP A 357 3.03 -8.72 6.35
N LYS A 358 3.90 -7.75 6.18
CA LYS A 358 5.36 -7.92 6.17
C LYS A 358 6.01 -7.40 7.44
N LEU A 359 5.23 -6.80 8.35
CA LEU A 359 5.73 -6.14 9.54
C LEU A 359 5.92 -7.16 10.67
N ASN A 360 7.10 -7.20 11.29
CA ASN A 360 7.32 -7.98 12.50
C ASN A 360 6.95 -7.20 13.78
N ASN A 361 6.90 -7.86 14.93
CA ASN A 361 6.47 -7.26 16.19
C ASN A 361 7.41 -6.13 16.68
N LEU A 362 8.72 -6.26 16.42
CA LEU A 362 9.69 -5.23 16.79
C LEU A 362 9.47 -3.97 15.96
N GLU A 363 9.34 -4.13 14.63
CA GLU A 363 9.03 -3.02 13.74
C GLU A 363 7.70 -2.35 14.10
N TRP A 364 6.68 -3.14 14.44
CA TRP A 364 5.40 -2.61 14.93
C TRP A 364 5.62 -1.65 16.10
N THR A 365 6.34 -2.10 17.15
CA THR A 365 6.60 -1.29 18.35
C THR A 365 7.39 -0.02 18.03
N VAL A 366 8.35 -0.12 17.10
CA VAL A 366 9.20 1.04 16.71
C VAL A 366 8.40 2.07 15.91
N TRP A 367 7.49 1.61 15.05
CA TRP A 367 6.76 2.47 14.13
C TRP A 367 5.41 2.97 14.66
N ALA A 368 4.87 2.35 15.72
CA ALA A 368 3.62 2.79 16.33
C ALA A 368 3.67 4.28 16.71
N PRO A 369 2.59 5.03 16.47
CA PRO A 369 2.50 6.41 16.92
C PRO A 369 2.75 6.54 18.42
N LYS A 370 3.36 7.63 18.84
CA LYS A 370 3.48 7.96 20.26
C LYS A 370 2.23 8.67 20.73
N CYS A 371 1.82 8.41 21.99
CA CYS A 371 0.82 9.24 22.63
C CYS A 371 1.33 10.68 22.75
N VAL A 372 0.42 11.64 22.68
CA VAL A 372 0.73 13.07 22.78
C VAL A 372 0.45 13.53 24.21
N PRO A 373 1.44 14.09 24.94
CA PRO A 373 1.19 14.65 26.24
C PRO A 373 0.17 15.80 26.18
N VAL A 374 -0.84 15.77 27.04
CA VAL A 374 -1.85 16.82 27.22
C VAL A 374 -1.98 17.18 28.70
N GLU A 375 -2.74 18.20 29.07
CA GLU A 375 -2.84 18.67 30.45
C GLU A 375 -3.34 17.59 31.43
N GLU A 376 -4.21 16.68 30.97
CA GLU A 376 -4.81 15.62 31.80
C GLU A 376 -4.22 14.22 31.55
N GLY A 377 -2.97 14.12 31.07
CA GLY A 377 -2.30 12.83 30.83
C GLY A 377 -1.78 12.71 29.40
N ASP A 378 -1.93 11.53 28.79
CA ASP A 378 -1.47 11.26 27.43
C ASP A 378 -2.67 10.98 26.50
N ASP A 379 -2.77 11.72 25.38
CA ASP A 379 -3.72 11.41 24.31
C ASP A 379 -3.14 10.31 23.39
N CYS A 380 -3.71 9.11 23.50
CA CYS A 380 -3.31 7.94 22.73
C CYS A 380 -4.26 7.63 21.57
N ARG A 381 -5.32 8.40 21.30
CA ARG A 381 -6.37 8.09 20.34
C ARG A 381 -5.85 7.80 18.93
N ALA A 382 -4.88 8.57 18.45
CA ALA A 382 -4.26 8.33 17.14
C ALA A 382 -3.51 6.99 17.11
N ARG A 383 -2.78 6.67 18.19
CA ARG A 383 -2.09 5.38 18.36
C ARG A 383 -3.08 4.22 18.38
N ASP A 384 -4.13 4.33 19.18
CA ASP A 384 -5.10 3.24 19.36
C ASP A 384 -5.85 2.94 18.05
N ILE A 385 -6.19 3.97 17.26
CA ILE A 385 -6.77 3.81 15.93
C ILE A 385 -5.78 3.12 14.98
N TRP A 386 -4.53 3.58 14.95
CA TRP A 386 -3.49 3.01 14.09
C TRP A 386 -3.23 1.54 14.45
N ASP A 387 -3.02 1.24 15.71
CA ASP A 387 -2.82 -0.13 16.23
C ASP A 387 -4.03 -1.01 15.90
N GLY A 388 -5.24 -0.50 16.11
CA GLY A 388 -6.48 -1.20 15.79
C GLY A 388 -6.61 -1.56 14.31
N LEU A 389 -6.27 -0.64 13.40
CA LEU A 389 -6.28 -0.88 11.95
C LEU A 389 -5.29 -1.96 11.55
N TYR A 390 -4.06 -1.90 12.04
CA TYR A 390 -3.01 -2.87 11.74
C TYR A 390 -3.33 -4.25 12.32
N LYS A 391 -3.86 -4.30 13.53
CA LYS A 391 -4.29 -5.54 14.18
C LYS A 391 -5.44 -6.19 13.45
N ASP A 392 -6.51 -5.43 13.15
CA ASP A 392 -7.67 -5.92 12.38
C ASP A 392 -7.23 -6.49 11.02
N PHE A 393 -6.35 -5.77 10.30
CA PHE A 393 -5.86 -6.22 9.02
C PHE A 393 -5.13 -7.56 9.12
N ARG A 394 -4.26 -7.73 10.11
CA ARG A 394 -3.51 -8.98 10.31
C ARG A 394 -4.43 -10.13 10.74
N GLU A 395 -5.36 -9.89 11.66
CA GLU A 395 -6.30 -10.89 12.13
C GLU A 395 -7.21 -11.38 11.00
N ARG A 396 -7.70 -10.47 10.17
CA ARG A 396 -8.55 -10.81 9.02
C ARG A 396 -7.82 -11.63 7.96
N ARG A 397 -6.54 -11.39 7.75
CA ARG A 397 -5.71 -12.24 6.87
C ARG A 397 -5.69 -13.70 7.35
N ILE A 398 -5.61 -13.91 8.66
CA ILE A 398 -5.64 -15.26 9.25
C ILE A 398 -7.02 -15.89 9.06
N VAL A 399 -8.10 -15.19 9.39
CA VAL A 399 -9.48 -15.72 9.35
C VAL A 399 -9.95 -16.01 7.92
N SER A 400 -9.54 -15.24 6.94
CA SER A 400 -9.93 -15.46 5.53
C SER A 400 -9.57 -16.85 5.01
N LEU A 401 -8.69 -17.58 5.71
CA LEU A 401 -8.23 -18.92 5.37
C LEU A 401 -8.86 -20.05 6.21
N PHE A 402 -9.39 -19.76 7.39
CA PHE A 402 -10.02 -20.80 8.23
C PHE A 402 -11.26 -21.43 7.62
N PHE A 403 -11.87 -20.82 6.61
CA PHE A 403 -13.08 -21.34 5.94
C PHE A 403 -12.80 -22.35 4.82
N LEU A 404 -11.56 -22.75 4.58
CA LEU A 404 -11.18 -23.65 3.48
C LEU A 404 -11.29 -25.14 3.78
N GLY A 405 -11.99 -25.56 4.82
CA GLY A 405 -12.39 -26.96 4.91
C GLY A 405 -12.04 -27.68 6.19
N TRP A 406 -12.99 -28.42 6.68
CA TRP A 406 -12.86 -29.53 7.59
C TRP A 406 -11.84 -30.54 7.03
N LEU A 407 -10.79 -30.84 7.79
CA LEU A 407 -9.70 -31.82 7.57
C LEU A 407 -8.47 -31.31 6.80
N ALA A 408 -7.75 -30.41 7.38
CA ALA A 408 -6.29 -30.43 7.52
C ALA A 408 -5.88 -29.14 8.23
N VAL A 409 -5.42 -29.26 9.47
CA VAL A 409 -4.78 -28.15 10.19
C VAL A 409 -3.42 -27.91 9.50
N VAL A 410 -3.44 -27.17 8.42
CA VAL A 410 -2.29 -26.43 7.94
C VAL A 410 -2.67 -24.99 8.09
N LEU A 411 -2.07 -24.31 9.04
CA LEU A 411 -2.08 -22.86 9.20
C LEU A 411 -1.48 -22.25 7.93
N LEU A 412 -2.32 -22.05 6.92
CA LEU A 412 -1.99 -21.24 5.76
C LEU A 412 -2.14 -19.78 6.20
N VAL A 413 -1.06 -19.24 6.75
CA VAL A 413 -0.93 -17.79 6.94
C VAL A 413 -0.74 -17.19 5.56
N CYS A 414 -1.68 -16.36 5.12
CA CYS A 414 -1.48 -15.49 3.96
C CYS A 414 -0.27 -14.57 4.16
#